data_c375b625a09d6da26e334957d7032c15
#
_entry.id   c375b625a09d6da26e334957d7032c15
#
_cell.length_a   1.000
_cell.length_b   1.000
_cell.length_c   1.000
_cell.angle_alpha   90.00
_cell.angle_beta   90.00
_cell.angle_gamma   90.00
#
_symmetry.space_group_name_H-M   'P 1'
#
loop_
_entity.id
_entity.type
_entity.pdbx_description
1 polymer ?
#
loop_
_entity_poly.entity_id
_entity_poly.type
_entity_poly.pdbx_seq_one_letter_code
_entity_poly.pdbx_strand_id
1 'polypeptide(L)'
;LLWPLLPFTAQAQENNTLYSILSKDSILVSSPSVQNQEEDIVTQMPNRHHKYDKRVHRYRRAWEALIPTHTKLQYAGGMGLLSWGIGWDYGKRGQWETDLLLGFIPRYSSKHFKMTMTLKQNYIPWSIWLGKDFSLEPLTTGIYFNTVFSDDFWTSEPERYPRGYYGFSTRIRTHIFLGQRVRFDVPEKYRKFSKSITAFYEISTCDLYVVSAFNNSYLKPDDYLRLSFGLKFQIF
;
A
#
# COMPACT_ATOMS: atom_id res chain seq x y z
N LEU A 1 -20.02 -13.75 -23.39
CA LEU A 1 -19.36 -14.98 -22.91
C LEU A 1 -19.21 -14.87 -21.39
N LEU A 2 -20.20 -15.44 -20.68
CA LEU A 2 -20.29 -15.53 -19.22
C LEU A 2 -19.57 -16.80 -18.77
N TRP A 3 -18.58 -16.66 -17.91
CA TRP A 3 -17.96 -17.77 -17.21
C TRP A 3 -18.61 -17.92 -15.82
N PRO A 4 -19.09 -19.10 -15.44
CA PRO A 4 -19.73 -19.29 -14.14
C PRO A 4 -18.66 -19.49 -13.05
N LEU A 5 -18.75 -18.67 -12.00
CA LEU A 5 -18.06 -18.86 -10.72
C LEU A 5 -18.72 -20.03 -9.97
N LEU A 6 -18.00 -21.15 -9.88
CA LEU A 6 -18.37 -22.25 -9.00
C LEU A 6 -17.96 -21.95 -7.55
N PRO A 7 -18.80 -22.24 -6.56
CA PRO A 7 -18.48 -21.96 -5.16
C PRO A 7 -17.54 -23.02 -4.57
N PHE A 8 -16.44 -22.57 -4.03
CA PHE A 8 -15.36 -23.34 -3.37
C PHE A 8 -15.70 -23.73 -1.91
N THR A 9 -16.94 -24.05 -1.59
CA THR A 9 -17.38 -24.31 -0.21
C THR A 9 -17.73 -25.74 0.15
N ALA A 10 -17.61 -26.70 -0.78
CA ALA A 10 -18.05 -28.06 -0.53
C ALA A 10 -16.99 -29.02 0.07
N GLN A 11 -15.72 -28.66 0.09
CA GLN A 11 -14.64 -29.61 0.45
C GLN A 11 -14.17 -29.53 1.93
N ALA A 12 -14.61 -28.54 2.68
CA ALA A 12 -14.24 -28.41 4.10
C ALA A 12 -15.15 -29.22 5.05
N GLN A 13 -16.32 -29.65 4.60
CA GLN A 13 -17.29 -30.32 5.45
C GLN A 13 -17.17 -31.84 5.50
N GLU A 14 -16.60 -32.47 4.46
CA GLU A 14 -16.39 -33.92 4.43
C GLU A 14 -15.24 -34.39 5.33
N ASN A 15 -14.22 -33.57 5.54
CA ASN A 15 -13.08 -33.97 6.38
C ASN A 15 -13.39 -34.01 7.89
N ASN A 16 -14.40 -33.28 8.36
CA ASN A 16 -14.79 -33.29 9.77
C ASN A 16 -15.61 -34.52 10.17
N THR A 17 -16.30 -35.13 9.21
CA THR A 17 -17.14 -36.32 9.47
C THR A 17 -16.29 -37.59 9.59
N LEU A 18 -15.19 -37.69 8.85
CA LEU A 18 -14.25 -38.82 8.92
C LEU A 18 -13.48 -38.87 10.26
N TYR A 19 -13.09 -37.72 10.80
CA TYR A 19 -12.42 -37.63 12.09
C TYR A 19 -13.34 -37.99 13.28
N SER A 20 -14.64 -37.75 13.17
CA SER A 20 -15.60 -38.10 14.22
C SER A 20 -15.96 -39.59 14.27
N ILE A 21 -15.81 -40.30 13.14
CA ILE A 21 -16.07 -41.76 13.05
C ILE A 21 -14.87 -42.56 13.56
N LEU A 22 -13.66 -42.09 13.33
CA LEU A 22 -12.43 -42.75 13.78
C LEU A 22 -12.16 -42.61 15.28
N SER A 23 -12.81 -41.67 15.98
CA SER A 23 -12.64 -41.48 17.42
C SER A 23 -13.56 -42.34 18.30
N LYS A 24 -14.54 -43.05 17.72
CA LYS A 24 -15.52 -43.85 18.50
C LYS A 24 -15.18 -45.37 18.66
N ASP A 25 -14.26 -45.89 17.88
CA ASP A 25 -13.95 -47.35 17.91
C ASP A 25 -12.67 -47.69 18.68
N SER A 26 -12.05 -46.76 19.42
CA SER A 26 -10.84 -47.04 20.19
C SER A 26 -11.09 -47.14 21.72
N ILE A 27 -12.17 -47.78 22.10
CA ILE A 27 -12.30 -48.25 23.50
C ILE A 27 -12.29 -49.74 23.48
N LEU A 28 -11.14 -50.31 23.74
CA LEU A 28 -10.82 -51.59 24.40
C LEU A 28 -9.50 -52.16 23.84
N VAL A 29 -8.42 -51.84 24.49
CA VAL A 29 -7.34 -52.74 24.96
C VAL A 29 -6.22 -51.85 25.50
N SER A 30 -6.26 -51.53 26.75
CA SER A 30 -5.17 -50.85 27.46
C SER A 30 -4.24 -51.91 28.10
N SER A 31 -3.16 -52.24 27.43
CA SER A 31 -1.99 -52.77 28.11
C SER A 31 -0.93 -51.66 28.25
N PRO A 32 -0.33 -51.46 29.43
CA PRO A 32 0.58 -50.33 29.72
C PRO A 32 1.87 -50.31 28.86
N SER A 33 2.19 -51.40 28.17
CA SER A 33 3.38 -51.55 27.34
C SER A 33 3.24 -50.92 25.93
N VAL A 34 2.01 -50.67 25.46
CA VAL A 34 1.76 -50.09 24.14
C VAL A 34 1.76 -48.57 24.17
N GLN A 35 1.30 -47.97 25.27
CA GLN A 35 1.29 -46.49 25.42
C GLN A 35 2.69 -45.88 25.45
N ASN A 36 3.66 -46.57 26.08
CA ASN A 36 5.04 -46.05 26.13
C ASN A 36 5.74 -46.09 24.79
N GLN A 37 5.35 -47.06 23.89
CA GLN A 37 5.90 -47.11 22.53
C GLN A 37 5.31 -46.07 21.57
N GLU A 38 4.04 -45.69 21.73
CA GLU A 38 3.42 -44.65 20.93
C GLU A 38 3.93 -43.24 21.30
N GLU A 39 4.18 -42.98 22.58
CA GLU A 39 4.77 -41.70 23.04
C GLU A 39 6.21 -41.57 22.57
N ASP A 40 7.01 -42.63 22.55
CA ASP A 40 8.39 -42.62 22.03
C ASP A 40 8.45 -42.47 20.51
N ILE A 41 7.50 -43.02 19.78
CA ILE A 41 7.40 -42.86 18.30
C ILE A 41 6.99 -41.44 17.92
N VAL A 42 6.06 -40.80 18.67
CA VAL A 42 5.63 -39.41 18.44
C VAL A 42 6.77 -38.44 18.76
N THR A 43 7.60 -38.77 19.76
CA THR A 43 8.73 -37.91 20.15
C THR A 43 9.91 -38.02 19.17
N GLN A 44 10.02 -39.11 18.40
CA GLN A 44 11.10 -39.35 17.44
C GLN A 44 10.77 -38.91 16.00
N MET A 45 9.57 -38.39 15.73
CA MET A 45 9.29 -37.84 14.38
C MET A 45 10.20 -36.64 14.09
N PRO A 46 11.08 -36.74 13.09
CA PRO A 46 12.06 -35.67 12.88
C PRO A 46 11.37 -34.38 12.50
N ASN A 47 11.82 -33.31 13.11
CA ASN A 47 11.46 -31.90 13.01
C ASN A 47 11.37 -31.31 11.56
N ARG A 48 11.17 -32.16 10.53
CA ARG A 48 11.04 -31.79 9.12
C ARG A 48 9.74 -31.06 8.79
N HIS A 49 8.62 -31.48 9.43
CA HIS A 49 7.33 -30.82 9.22
C HIS A 49 7.35 -29.38 9.74
N HIS A 50 7.98 -29.12 10.90
CA HIS A 50 8.06 -27.80 11.49
C HIS A 50 8.84 -26.77 10.63
N LYS A 51 9.86 -27.18 9.89
CA LYS A 51 10.58 -26.29 8.97
C LYS A 51 9.77 -25.98 7.69
N TYR A 52 9.04 -26.97 7.18
CA TYR A 52 8.16 -26.80 6.03
C TYR A 52 7.01 -25.86 6.39
N ASP A 53 6.32 -26.10 7.49
CA ASP A 53 5.20 -25.26 7.95
C ASP A 53 5.63 -23.83 8.21
N LYS A 54 6.78 -23.60 8.84
CA LYS A 54 7.35 -22.26 9.01
C LYS A 54 7.63 -21.56 7.67
N ARG A 55 8.07 -22.31 6.64
CA ARG A 55 8.30 -21.76 5.30
C ARG A 55 6.99 -21.40 4.63
N VAL A 56 5.99 -22.28 4.68
CA VAL A 56 4.66 -22.04 4.11
C VAL A 56 3.98 -20.84 4.79
N HIS A 57 4.02 -20.75 6.12
CA HIS A 57 3.49 -19.61 6.86
C HIS A 57 4.20 -18.31 6.53
N ARG A 58 5.52 -18.32 6.35
CA ARG A 58 6.28 -17.14 5.95
C ARG A 58 5.90 -16.70 4.53
N TYR A 59 5.77 -17.66 3.61
CA TYR A 59 5.40 -17.41 2.24
C TYR A 59 3.97 -16.84 2.15
N ARG A 60 3.01 -17.44 2.84
CA ARG A 60 1.63 -16.96 2.92
C ARG A 60 1.57 -15.54 3.46
N ARG A 61 2.26 -15.26 4.55
CA ARG A 61 2.34 -13.92 5.15
C ARG A 61 2.94 -12.88 4.19
N ALA A 62 3.94 -13.28 3.40
CA ALA A 62 4.53 -12.40 2.39
C ALA A 62 3.53 -12.06 1.26
N TRP A 63 2.70 -13.01 0.84
CA TRP A 63 1.64 -12.77 -0.14
C TRP A 63 0.49 -11.92 0.44
N GLU A 64 0.08 -12.18 1.66
CA GLU A 64 -0.92 -11.36 2.35
C GLU A 64 -0.48 -9.91 2.49
N ALA A 65 0.80 -9.67 2.74
CA ALA A 65 1.37 -8.33 2.82
C ALA A 65 1.37 -7.55 1.48
N LEU A 66 1.21 -8.23 0.34
CA LEU A 66 1.06 -7.60 -0.98
C LEU A 66 -0.36 -7.12 -1.28
N ILE A 67 -1.34 -7.54 -0.48
CA ILE A 67 -2.73 -7.09 -0.65
C ILE A 67 -2.82 -5.62 -0.21
N PRO A 68 -3.26 -4.70 -1.10
CA PRO A 68 -3.39 -3.29 -0.75
C PRO A 68 -4.41 -3.09 0.36
N THR A 69 -4.07 -2.27 1.35
CA THR A 69 -4.96 -1.96 2.47
C THR A 69 -5.96 -0.86 2.14
N HIS A 70 -5.62 0.00 1.17
CA HIS A 70 -6.46 1.12 0.78
C HIS A 70 -6.33 1.49 -0.69
N THR A 71 -7.29 2.26 -1.19
CA THR A 71 -7.23 2.96 -2.46
C THR A 71 -7.22 4.46 -2.23
N LYS A 72 -6.56 5.20 -3.13
CA LYS A 72 -6.41 6.65 -3.04
C LYS A 72 -6.74 7.32 -4.36
N LEU A 73 -7.48 8.42 -4.30
CA LEU A 73 -7.78 9.30 -5.41
C LEU A 73 -7.23 10.68 -5.07
N GLN A 74 -6.42 11.26 -5.94
CA GLN A 74 -5.80 12.57 -5.72
C GLN A 74 -5.98 13.45 -6.94
N TYR A 75 -6.35 14.71 -6.69
CA TYR A 75 -6.55 15.74 -7.68
C TYR A 75 -5.45 16.79 -7.58
N ALA A 76 -4.92 17.23 -8.72
CA ALA A 76 -3.87 18.23 -8.85
C ALA A 76 -2.52 17.82 -8.20
N GLY A 77 -1.64 18.77 -7.95
CA GLY A 77 -0.30 18.55 -7.45
C GLY A 77 0.71 18.22 -8.55
N GLY A 78 1.84 17.63 -8.15
CA GLY A 78 2.93 17.27 -9.07
C GLY A 78 2.75 15.95 -9.81
N MET A 79 1.64 15.22 -9.59
CA MET A 79 1.41 13.85 -10.09
C MET A 79 0.53 13.79 -11.34
N GLY A 80 -0.08 14.92 -11.73
CA GLY A 80 -1.04 15.02 -12.83
C GLY A 80 -2.33 15.70 -12.39
N LEU A 81 -3.31 15.81 -13.29
CA LEU A 81 -4.60 16.42 -12.96
C LEU A 81 -5.41 15.51 -12.03
N LEU A 82 -5.47 14.23 -12.36
CA LEU A 82 -6.15 13.21 -11.56
C LEU A 82 -5.23 11.99 -11.46
N SER A 83 -5.04 11.50 -10.24
CA SER A 83 -4.24 10.31 -9.95
C SER A 83 -5.04 9.35 -9.11
N TRP A 84 -5.02 8.08 -9.48
CA TRP A 84 -5.65 7.00 -8.75
C TRP A 84 -4.63 5.91 -8.46
N GLY A 85 -4.76 5.26 -7.31
CA GLY A 85 -3.85 4.21 -6.95
C GLY A 85 -4.24 3.42 -5.73
N ILE A 86 -3.32 2.56 -5.34
CA ILE A 86 -3.42 1.63 -4.22
C ILE A 86 -2.28 1.86 -3.26
N GLY A 87 -2.46 1.47 -2.01
CA GLY A 87 -1.41 1.62 -1.02
C GLY A 87 -1.51 0.63 0.14
N TRP A 88 -0.45 0.66 0.95
CA TRP A 88 -0.22 -0.22 2.08
C TRP A 88 0.08 0.60 3.33
N ASP A 89 -0.66 0.33 4.39
CA ASP A 89 -0.40 0.88 5.72
C ASP A 89 0.45 -0.11 6.51
N TYR A 90 1.48 0.37 7.19
CA TYR A 90 2.34 -0.47 8.02
C TYR A 90 2.96 0.32 9.19
N GLY A 91 3.69 -0.40 10.05
CA GLY A 91 4.21 0.14 11.30
C GLY A 91 3.31 -0.17 12.49
N LYS A 92 3.83 0.00 13.70
CA LYS A 92 3.14 -0.37 14.96
C LYS A 92 1.83 0.37 15.19
N ARG A 93 1.68 1.58 14.64
CA ARG A 93 0.50 2.45 14.77
C ARG A 93 -0.13 2.80 13.42
N GLY A 94 0.26 2.10 12.32
CA GLY A 94 -0.13 2.49 10.97
C GLY A 94 0.40 3.85 10.51
N GLN A 95 1.55 4.28 11.09
CA GLN A 95 2.12 5.60 10.85
C GLN A 95 2.86 5.73 9.51
N TRP A 96 3.13 4.63 8.86
CA TRP A 96 3.78 4.59 7.56
C TRP A 96 2.80 4.11 6.50
N GLU A 97 2.83 4.76 5.36
CA GLU A 97 1.93 4.46 4.25
C GLU A 97 2.71 4.61 2.94
N THR A 98 2.68 3.56 2.12
CA THR A 98 3.28 3.58 0.78
C THR A 98 2.18 3.49 -0.26
N ASP A 99 2.13 4.44 -1.18
CA ASP A 99 1.16 4.50 -2.26
C ASP A 99 1.82 4.33 -3.62
N LEU A 100 1.17 3.61 -4.50
CA LEU A 100 1.48 3.54 -5.92
C LEU A 100 0.31 4.15 -6.70
N LEU A 101 0.56 5.30 -7.34
CA LEU A 101 -0.46 6.09 -8.02
C LEU A 101 -0.16 6.16 -9.51
N LEU A 102 -1.21 6.04 -10.31
CA LEU A 102 -1.19 6.31 -11.75
C LEU A 102 -1.93 7.63 -12.01
N GLY A 103 -1.24 8.59 -12.59
CA GLY A 103 -1.75 9.92 -12.86
C GLY A 103 -2.00 10.16 -14.34
N PHE A 104 -2.90 11.09 -14.60
CA PHE A 104 -3.36 11.47 -15.89
C PHE A 104 -3.11 12.97 -16.12
N ILE A 105 -2.43 13.32 -17.22
CA ILE A 105 -2.23 14.68 -17.70
C ILE A 105 -2.98 14.85 -19.01
N PRO A 106 -4.09 15.64 -19.04
CA PRO A 106 -4.89 15.82 -20.22
C PRO A 106 -4.17 16.65 -21.29
N ARG A 107 -4.63 16.57 -22.52
CA ARG A 107 -4.12 17.34 -23.69
C ARG A 107 -4.16 18.85 -23.50
N TYR A 108 -4.94 19.33 -22.58
CA TYR A 108 -5.06 20.74 -22.25
C TYR A 108 -3.72 21.40 -21.86
N SER A 109 -2.83 20.65 -21.20
CA SER A 109 -1.50 21.12 -20.77
C SER A 109 -0.35 20.63 -21.66
N SER A 110 -0.61 19.80 -22.67
CA SER A 110 0.42 19.28 -23.58
C SER A 110 -0.17 18.87 -24.92
N LYS A 111 0.69 18.77 -25.96
CA LYS A 111 0.27 18.32 -27.30
C LYS A 111 -0.28 16.89 -27.34
N HIS A 112 0.15 16.06 -26.40
CA HIS A 112 -0.23 14.67 -26.29
C HIS A 112 -0.71 14.36 -24.87
N PHE A 113 -1.57 13.36 -24.75
CA PHE A 113 -1.93 12.72 -23.51
C PHE A 113 -0.68 12.12 -22.84
N LYS A 114 -0.49 12.34 -21.55
CA LYS A 114 0.63 11.78 -20.80
C LYS A 114 0.13 11.05 -19.56
N MET A 115 0.76 9.93 -19.26
CA MET A 115 0.55 9.20 -18.02
C MET A 115 1.74 9.42 -17.10
N THR A 116 1.47 9.41 -15.80
CA THR A 116 2.49 9.47 -14.76
C THR A 116 2.35 8.27 -13.83
N MET A 117 3.45 7.82 -13.27
CA MET A 117 3.48 6.85 -12.19
C MET A 117 4.21 7.48 -11.01
N THR A 118 3.58 7.40 -9.85
CA THR A 118 4.11 7.99 -8.62
C THR A 118 4.23 6.93 -7.55
N LEU A 119 5.41 6.81 -6.98
CA LEU A 119 5.66 6.07 -5.74
C LEU A 119 5.77 7.08 -4.60
N LYS A 120 4.86 6.99 -3.64
CA LYS A 120 4.74 7.96 -2.55
C LYS A 120 4.87 7.28 -1.21
N GLN A 121 5.72 7.83 -0.36
CA GLN A 121 5.93 7.41 1.00
C GLN A 121 5.41 8.48 1.95
N ASN A 122 4.43 8.13 2.80
CA ASN A 122 3.82 9.02 3.77
C ASN A 122 4.24 8.62 5.19
N TYR A 123 4.37 9.62 6.05
CA TYR A 123 4.57 9.46 7.48
C TYR A 123 3.54 10.29 8.23
N ILE A 124 2.79 9.63 9.11
CA ILE A 124 1.69 10.20 9.91
C ILE A 124 2.09 10.01 11.38
N PRO A 125 2.71 11.01 12.01
CA PRO A 125 3.26 10.86 13.37
C PRO A 125 2.21 10.59 14.44
N TRP A 126 1.03 11.22 14.33
CA TRP A 126 -0.08 11.05 15.29
C TRP A 126 -1.44 11.34 14.66
N SER A 127 -2.49 10.85 15.31
CA SER A 127 -3.88 11.16 15.03
C SER A 127 -4.59 11.61 16.31
N ILE A 128 -5.51 12.56 16.20
CA ILE A 128 -6.30 13.12 17.29
C ILE A 128 -7.76 12.75 17.05
N TRP A 129 -8.38 12.10 18.01
CA TRP A 129 -9.80 11.80 17.95
C TRP A 129 -10.64 13.04 18.25
N LEU A 130 -11.52 13.41 17.32
CA LEU A 130 -12.43 14.57 17.45
C LEU A 130 -13.84 14.17 17.90
N GLY A 131 -14.13 12.86 18.03
CA GLY A 131 -15.44 12.34 18.40
C GLY A 131 -15.52 10.83 18.20
N LYS A 132 -16.73 10.30 18.06
CA LYS A 132 -16.91 8.85 17.90
C LYS A 132 -16.41 8.31 16.56
N ASP A 133 -16.61 9.10 15.49
CA ASP A 133 -16.40 8.63 14.11
C ASP A 133 -15.36 9.46 13.35
N PHE A 134 -14.83 10.54 13.95
CA PHE A 134 -13.90 11.45 13.30
C PHE A 134 -12.54 11.46 13.99
N SER A 135 -11.47 11.43 13.20
CA SER A 135 -10.11 11.69 13.65
C SER A 135 -9.40 12.68 12.72
N LEU A 136 -8.59 13.52 13.31
CA LEU A 136 -7.74 14.50 12.63
C LEU A 136 -6.29 14.00 12.67
N GLU A 137 -5.65 13.97 11.53
CA GLU A 137 -4.22 13.77 11.38
C GLU A 137 -3.60 15.14 11.01
N PRO A 138 -3.17 15.91 12.02
CA PRO A 138 -2.80 17.32 11.82
C PRO A 138 -1.51 17.50 11.05
N LEU A 139 -0.71 16.44 10.94
CA LEU A 139 0.51 16.44 10.17
C LEU A 139 0.65 15.13 9.39
N THR A 140 0.80 15.25 8.09
CA THR A 140 1.26 14.21 7.21
C THR A 140 2.41 14.77 6.40
N THR A 141 3.51 14.06 6.35
CA THR A 141 4.70 14.44 5.58
C THR A 141 5.25 13.26 4.82
N GLY A 142 6.07 13.52 3.84
CA GLY A 142 6.73 12.44 3.12
C GLY A 142 7.41 12.91 1.85
N ILE A 143 7.81 11.92 1.09
CA ILE A 143 8.46 12.10 -0.21
C ILE A 143 7.74 11.28 -1.28
N TYR A 144 7.76 11.75 -2.50
CA TYR A 144 7.31 10.93 -3.63
C TYR A 144 8.20 11.11 -4.86
N PHE A 145 8.30 10.02 -5.60
CA PHE A 145 8.99 9.96 -6.87
C PHE A 145 7.95 9.88 -7.98
N ASN A 146 7.96 10.84 -8.87
CA ASN A 146 7.05 10.91 -10.00
C ASN A 146 7.80 10.67 -11.30
N THR A 147 7.29 9.77 -12.13
CA THR A 147 7.83 9.45 -13.46
C THR A 147 6.77 9.75 -14.50
N VAL A 148 7.13 10.50 -15.53
CA VAL A 148 6.25 10.82 -16.66
C VAL A 148 6.57 9.89 -17.83
N PHE A 149 5.55 9.16 -18.31
CA PHE A 149 5.66 8.33 -19.50
C PHE A 149 5.39 9.20 -20.75
N SER A 150 6.45 9.75 -21.33
CA SER A 150 6.41 10.53 -22.55
C SER A 150 7.76 10.47 -23.24
N ASP A 151 7.76 10.48 -24.55
CA ASP A 151 8.97 10.52 -25.38
C ASP A 151 9.72 11.86 -25.26
N ASP A 152 9.06 12.90 -24.73
CA ASP A 152 9.65 14.22 -24.53
C ASP A 152 10.66 14.26 -23.35
N PHE A 153 10.67 13.22 -22.49
CA PHE A 153 11.51 13.17 -21.30
C PHE A 153 12.53 12.03 -21.38
N TRP A 154 13.76 12.31 -21.04
CA TRP A 154 14.87 11.37 -21.05
C TRP A 154 15.36 11.03 -19.64
N THR A 155 15.85 9.82 -19.47
CA THR A 155 16.41 9.30 -18.21
C THR A 155 17.92 9.53 -18.09
N SER A 156 18.62 9.51 -19.19
CA SER A 156 20.07 9.79 -19.29
C SER A 156 20.29 10.97 -20.23
N GLU A 157 21.36 11.73 -19.98
CA GLU A 157 21.71 12.88 -20.82
C GLU A 157 21.89 12.46 -22.27
N PRO A 158 21.27 13.17 -23.24
CA PRO A 158 21.56 13.00 -24.66
C PRO A 158 23.05 13.28 -24.94
N GLU A 159 23.65 12.53 -25.86
CA GLU A 159 25.08 12.64 -26.23
C GLU A 159 25.54 14.04 -26.65
N ARG A 160 24.61 14.91 -27.02
CA ARG A 160 24.89 16.32 -27.42
C ARG A 160 25.27 17.24 -26.25
N TYR A 161 25.17 16.81 -25.01
CA TYR A 161 25.56 17.59 -23.83
C TYR A 161 26.78 16.96 -23.15
N PRO A 162 27.68 17.76 -22.52
CA PRO A 162 28.78 17.24 -21.72
C PRO A 162 28.24 16.44 -20.54
N ARG A 163 28.86 15.30 -20.23
CA ARG A 163 28.45 14.46 -19.10
C ARG A 163 28.45 15.27 -17.79
N GLY A 164 27.33 15.21 -17.06
CA GLY A 164 27.17 15.91 -15.78
C GLY A 164 26.67 17.36 -15.92
N TYR A 165 26.25 17.79 -17.11
CA TYR A 165 25.68 19.12 -17.32
C TYR A 165 24.35 19.29 -16.58
N TYR A 166 23.52 18.24 -16.54
CA TYR A 166 22.31 18.19 -15.77
C TYR A 166 22.47 17.21 -14.61
N GLY A 167 22.46 17.72 -13.38
CA GLY A 167 22.57 16.88 -12.17
C GLY A 167 21.34 16.02 -11.86
N PHE A 168 20.23 16.18 -12.62
CA PHE A 168 18.95 15.53 -12.35
C PHE A 168 18.32 14.98 -13.64
N SER A 169 17.71 13.79 -13.54
CA SER A 169 16.88 13.22 -14.60
C SER A 169 15.66 14.10 -14.84
N THR A 170 15.30 14.35 -16.11
CA THR A 170 14.07 15.06 -16.47
C THR A 170 12.84 14.18 -16.33
N ARG A 171 13.01 12.86 -16.37
CA ARG A 171 11.93 11.86 -16.34
C ARG A 171 11.47 11.50 -14.93
N ILE A 172 12.38 11.49 -13.96
CA ILE A 172 12.09 11.16 -12.58
C ILE A 172 12.27 12.42 -11.74
N ARG A 173 11.22 12.81 -11.01
CA ARG A 173 11.22 13.97 -10.12
C ARG A 173 10.96 13.54 -8.70
N THR A 174 11.75 14.08 -7.79
CA THR A 174 11.58 13.91 -6.36
C THR A 174 10.81 15.09 -5.80
N HIS A 175 9.80 14.80 -5.01
CA HIS A 175 8.97 15.79 -4.35
C HIS A 175 8.93 15.53 -2.86
N ILE A 176 8.88 16.59 -2.09
CA ILE A 176 8.53 16.57 -0.67
C ILE A 176 7.17 17.21 -0.48
N PHE A 177 6.43 16.78 0.53
CA PHE A 177 5.12 17.33 0.80
C PHE A 177 4.82 17.38 2.30
N LEU A 178 3.91 18.29 2.63
CA LEU A 178 3.28 18.43 3.94
C LEU A 178 1.78 18.53 3.73
N GLY A 179 1.00 17.97 4.63
CA GLY A 179 -0.45 17.99 4.53
C GLY A 179 -1.14 17.69 5.83
N GLN A 180 -2.45 17.74 5.76
CA GLN A 180 -3.35 17.36 6.86
C GLN A 180 -4.45 16.47 6.33
N ARG A 181 -5.03 15.65 7.23
CA ARG A 181 -6.06 14.68 6.88
C ARG A 181 -7.17 14.69 7.92
N VAL A 182 -8.37 14.49 7.44
CA VAL A 182 -9.55 14.22 8.28
C VAL A 182 -10.08 12.84 7.89
N ARG A 183 -10.11 11.94 8.84
CA ARG A 183 -10.60 10.58 8.66
C ARG A 183 -11.98 10.46 9.28
N PHE A 184 -12.89 9.86 8.54
CA PHE A 184 -14.21 9.46 8.97
C PHE A 184 -14.29 7.92 8.99
N ASP A 185 -14.50 7.33 10.16
CA ASP A 185 -14.71 5.90 10.33
C ASP A 185 -16.18 5.56 10.06
N VAL A 186 -16.42 4.75 9.02
CA VAL A 186 -17.77 4.37 8.61
C VAL A 186 -18.37 3.41 9.66
N PRO A 187 -19.53 3.74 10.25
CA PRO A 187 -20.19 2.85 11.21
C PRO A 187 -20.45 1.47 10.61
N GLU A 188 -20.35 0.42 11.39
CA GLU A 188 -20.45 -0.98 10.92
C GLU A 188 -21.71 -1.27 10.09
N LYS A 189 -22.83 -0.66 10.48
CA LYS A 189 -24.11 -0.80 9.78
C LYS A 189 -24.04 -0.34 8.31
N TYR A 190 -23.15 0.59 7.96
CA TYR A 190 -23.05 1.20 6.64
C TYR A 190 -21.78 0.79 5.88
N ARG A 191 -20.93 -0.06 6.45
CA ARG A 191 -19.73 -0.59 5.81
C ARG A 191 -20.08 -1.54 4.69
N LYS A 192 -19.99 -1.07 3.44
CA LYS A 192 -20.16 -1.91 2.25
C LYS A 192 -18.84 -2.11 1.50
N PHE A 193 -18.04 -1.05 1.33
CA PHE A 193 -16.80 -1.07 0.52
C PHE A 193 -15.58 -0.56 1.26
N SER A 194 -15.74 0.30 2.27
CA SER A 194 -14.63 0.88 3.00
C SER A 194 -14.89 0.93 4.49
N LYS A 195 -13.84 0.73 5.26
CA LYS A 195 -13.83 0.83 6.71
C LYS A 195 -13.81 2.29 7.16
N SER A 196 -13.04 3.12 6.45
CA SER A 196 -12.98 4.55 6.68
C SER A 196 -12.72 5.31 5.39
N ILE A 197 -13.10 6.58 5.37
CA ILE A 197 -12.86 7.53 4.28
C ILE A 197 -12.05 8.67 4.88
N THR A 198 -10.91 8.96 4.27
CA THR A 198 -10.03 10.05 4.71
C THR A 198 -9.93 11.09 3.60
N ALA A 199 -10.36 12.32 3.90
CA ALA A 199 -10.11 13.47 3.05
C ALA A 199 -8.78 14.12 3.45
N PHE A 200 -7.99 14.53 2.48
CA PHE A 200 -6.70 15.15 2.73
C PHE A 200 -6.39 16.27 1.75
N TYR A 201 -5.56 17.21 2.18
CA TYR A 201 -4.90 18.15 1.30
C TYR A 201 -3.39 18.14 1.59
N GLU A 202 -2.61 18.45 0.57
CA GLU A 202 -1.17 18.43 0.65
C GLU A 202 -0.58 19.57 -0.18
N ILE A 203 0.47 20.15 0.34
CA ILE A 203 1.30 21.14 -0.34
C ILE A 203 2.64 20.45 -0.63
N SER A 204 3.02 20.40 -1.89
CA SER A 204 4.24 19.73 -2.33
C SER A 204 5.13 20.66 -3.14
N THR A 205 6.42 20.38 -3.10
CA THR A 205 7.44 21.04 -3.92
C THR A 205 8.39 20.02 -4.50
N CYS A 206 8.98 20.30 -5.66
CA CYS A 206 9.95 19.40 -6.27
C CYS A 206 11.38 19.82 -5.96
N ASP A 207 12.31 18.88 -6.14
CA ASP A 207 13.74 19.01 -5.93
C ASP A 207 14.35 20.25 -6.59
N LEU A 208 14.02 20.52 -7.85
CA LEU A 208 14.53 21.69 -8.58
C LEU A 208 14.11 23.02 -7.93
N TYR A 209 12.87 23.09 -7.47
CA TYR A 209 12.36 24.31 -6.85
C TYR A 209 12.96 24.54 -5.46
N VAL A 210 13.21 23.46 -4.72
CA VAL A 210 13.94 23.56 -3.43
C VAL A 210 15.32 24.16 -3.65
N VAL A 211 16.09 23.62 -4.60
CA VAL A 211 17.43 24.13 -4.93
C VAL A 211 17.37 25.56 -5.47
N SER A 212 16.39 25.86 -6.33
CA SER A 212 16.23 27.18 -6.92
C SER A 212 15.81 28.23 -5.88
N ALA A 213 15.00 27.87 -4.90
CA ALA A 213 14.56 28.78 -3.84
C ALA A 213 15.72 29.26 -2.95
N PHE A 214 16.76 28.41 -2.76
CA PHE A 214 17.97 28.82 -2.05
C PHE A 214 18.87 29.77 -2.86
N ASN A 215 18.82 29.69 -4.20
CA ASN A 215 19.70 30.45 -5.09
C ASN A 215 19.06 31.71 -5.67
N ASN A 216 17.73 31.80 -5.72
CA ASN A 216 16.98 32.86 -6.36
C ASN A 216 15.97 33.53 -5.44
N SER A 217 16.22 34.79 -5.09
CA SER A 217 15.32 35.60 -4.27
C SER A 217 14.04 36.09 -5.00
N TYR A 218 13.92 35.81 -6.30
CA TYR A 218 12.79 36.29 -7.12
C TYR A 218 11.62 35.29 -7.22
N LEU A 219 11.77 34.06 -6.74
CA LEU A 219 10.73 33.05 -6.78
C LEU A 219 9.64 33.34 -5.74
N LYS A 220 8.38 33.41 -6.19
CA LYS A 220 7.23 33.51 -5.31
C LYS A 220 6.79 32.12 -4.85
N PRO A 221 6.17 31.99 -3.65
CA PRO A 221 5.66 30.72 -3.14
C PRO A 221 4.74 29.98 -4.11
N ASP A 222 3.91 30.70 -4.87
CA ASP A 222 2.98 30.13 -5.85
C ASP A 222 3.68 29.46 -7.04
N ASP A 223 4.94 29.80 -7.31
CA ASP A 223 5.71 29.22 -8.42
C ASP A 223 6.21 27.81 -8.08
N TYR A 224 6.52 27.54 -6.81
CA TYR A 224 7.17 26.30 -6.39
C TYR A 224 6.32 25.40 -5.47
N LEU A 225 5.22 25.93 -4.91
CA LEU A 225 4.29 25.13 -4.11
C LEU A 225 3.11 24.65 -4.96
N ARG A 226 2.82 23.37 -4.87
CA ARG A 226 1.69 22.74 -5.57
C ARG A 226 0.72 22.19 -4.54
N LEU A 227 -0.51 22.72 -4.56
CA LEU A 227 -1.60 22.23 -3.73
C LEU A 227 -2.30 21.06 -4.40
N SER A 228 -2.63 20.05 -3.63
CA SER A 228 -3.40 18.89 -4.06
C SER A 228 -4.43 18.48 -3.01
N PHE A 229 -5.50 17.85 -3.47
CA PHE A 229 -6.58 17.31 -2.64
C PHE A 229 -6.80 15.85 -2.98
N GLY A 230 -7.27 15.07 -2.00
CA GLY A 230 -7.57 13.68 -2.29
C GLY A 230 -8.47 13.02 -1.27
N LEU A 231 -8.87 11.80 -1.64
CA LEU A 231 -9.64 10.89 -0.82
C LEU A 231 -8.93 9.55 -0.73
N LYS A 232 -8.83 9.00 0.47
CA LYS A 232 -8.35 7.65 0.75
C LYS A 232 -9.51 6.81 1.25
N PHE A 233 -9.68 5.64 0.68
CA PHE A 233 -10.69 4.66 1.06
C PHE A 233 -9.99 3.44 1.66
N GLN A 234 -10.15 3.25 2.96
CA GLN A 234 -9.58 2.12 3.67
C GLN A 234 -10.46 0.88 3.45
N ILE A 235 -9.87 -0.19 2.94
CA ILE A 235 -10.57 -1.44 2.63
C ILE A 235 -10.45 -2.41 3.80
N PHE A 236 -9.23 -2.56 4.35
CA PHE A 236 -8.91 -3.48 5.45
C PHE A 236 -8.46 -2.77 6.71
#